data_5366f5ce9aaf9f8211e1688787973a23
#
_entry.id   5366f5ce9aaf9f8211e1688787973a23
#
_cell.length_a   1.000
_cell.length_b   1.000
_cell.length_c   1.000
_cell.angle_alpha   90.00
_cell.angle_beta   90.00
_cell.angle_gamma   90.00
#
_symmetry.space_group_name_H-M   'P 1'
#
loop_
_entity.id
_entity.type
_entity.pdbx_description
1 polymer ?
#
loop_
_entity_poly.entity_id
_entity_poly.type
_entity_poly.pdbx_seq_one_letter_code
_entity_poly.pdbx_strand_id
1 'polypeptide(L)' 'MDTVFCNVTAVTMDEAMHVLPGAFVGVRGGRIAYIGRKMPAEPVKEAIDGALSSL' A
#
# COMPACT_ATOMS: atom_id res chain seq x y z
N MET A 1 7.05 -5.92 7.55
CA MET A 1 6.06 -6.07 6.46
C MET A 1 6.48 -7.17 5.53
N ASP A 2 5.55 -8.04 5.18
CA ASP A 2 5.86 -9.09 4.21
C ASP A 2 5.97 -8.51 2.81
N THR A 3 5.03 -7.66 2.43
CA THR A 3 4.99 -7.04 1.11
C THR A 3 4.52 -5.60 1.24
N VAL A 4 5.11 -4.72 0.46
CA VAL A 4 4.63 -3.34 0.33
C VAL A 4 4.38 -3.05 -1.14
N PHE A 5 3.18 -2.63 -1.45
CA PHE A 5 2.82 -2.16 -2.78
C PHE A 5 3.07 -0.66 -2.84
N CYS A 6 3.93 -0.26 -3.75
CA CYS A 6 4.33 1.13 -3.90
C CYS A 6 3.58 1.78 -5.06
N ASN A 7 3.36 3.08 -4.98
CA ASN A 7 2.78 3.87 -6.06
C ASN A 7 1.44 3.30 -6.56
N VAL A 8 0.56 2.93 -5.61
CA VAL A 8 -0.77 2.43 -5.91
C VAL A 8 -1.80 3.47 -5.53
N THR A 9 -2.98 3.38 -6.13
CA THR A 9 -4.11 4.20 -5.72
C THR A 9 -4.90 3.42 -4.68
N ALA A 10 -4.88 3.91 -3.45
CA ALA A 10 -5.63 3.30 -2.36
C ALA A 10 -6.98 4.01 -2.19
N VAL A 11 -8.03 3.23 -2.05
CA VAL A 11 -9.37 3.77 -1.80
C VAL A 11 -9.81 3.28 -0.43
N THR A 12 -10.07 4.23 0.48
CA THR A 12 -10.58 3.87 1.80
C THR A 12 -12.09 3.69 1.71
N MET A 13 -12.58 2.63 2.33
CA MET A 13 -14.01 2.28 2.30
C MET A 13 -14.75 2.87 3.50
N ASP A 14 -14.44 4.11 3.84
CA ASP A 14 -15.16 4.84 4.87
C ASP A 14 -16.24 5.72 4.23
N GLU A 15 -16.96 6.45 5.05
CA GLU A 15 -18.04 7.33 4.58
C GLU A 15 -17.56 8.40 3.61
N ALA A 16 -16.33 8.83 3.76
CA ALA A 16 -15.75 9.86 2.91
C ALA A 16 -15.14 9.31 1.62
N MET A 17 -14.90 8.00 1.55
CA MET A 17 -14.31 7.33 0.38
C MET A 17 -13.07 8.07 -0.13
N HIS A 18 -12.08 8.22 0.75
CA HIS A 18 -10.85 8.91 0.37
C HIS A 18 -10.05 8.11 -0.63
N VAL A 19 -9.56 8.79 -1.65
CA VAL A 19 -8.68 8.21 -2.65
C VAL A 19 -7.27 8.76 -2.42
N LEU A 20 -6.30 7.87 -2.27
CA LEU A 20 -4.91 8.22 -2.02
C LEU A 20 -4.05 7.77 -3.19
N PRO A 21 -3.82 8.62 -4.20
CA PRO A 21 -2.94 8.29 -5.31
C PRO A 21 -1.48 8.30 -4.87
N GLY A 22 -0.69 7.41 -5.45
CA GLY A 22 0.72 7.30 -5.10
C GLY A 22 0.95 6.83 -3.67
N ALA A 23 0.09 5.97 -3.17
CA ALA A 23 0.16 5.48 -1.81
C ALA A 23 1.02 4.23 -1.68
N PHE A 24 1.39 3.93 -0.45
CA PHE A 24 2.09 2.70 -0.10
C PHE A 24 1.15 1.85 0.75
N VAL A 25 0.98 0.59 0.37
CA VAL A 25 0.13 -0.34 1.10
C VAL A 25 0.99 -1.50 1.58
N GLY A 26 1.11 -1.65 2.89
CA GLY A 26 1.87 -2.72 3.51
C GLY A 26 0.98 -3.88 3.92
N VAL A 27 1.44 -5.10 3.63
CA VAL A 27 0.71 -6.32 3.95
C VAL A 27 1.52 -7.17 4.91
N ARG A 28 0.87 -7.70 5.92
CA ARG A 28 1.48 -8.60 6.88
C ARG A 28 0.50 -9.74 7.18
N GLY A 29 0.97 -10.99 7.00
CA GLY A 29 0.15 -12.16 7.29
C GLY A 29 -1.14 -12.22 6.48
N GLY A 30 -1.13 -11.74 5.25
CA GLY A 30 -2.31 -11.72 4.39
C GLY A 30 -3.30 -10.61 4.69
N ARG A 31 -2.92 -9.65 5.54
CA ARG A 31 -3.78 -8.53 5.90
C ARG A 31 -3.07 -7.20 5.66
N ILE A 32 -3.85 -6.18 5.31
CA ILE A 32 -3.32 -4.83 5.17
C ILE A 32 -2.94 -4.32 6.57
N ALA A 33 -1.66 -4.01 6.75
CA ALA A 33 -1.12 -3.52 8.02
C ALA A 33 -0.73 -2.04 7.96
N TYR A 34 -0.60 -1.47 6.78
CA TYR A 34 -0.16 -0.09 6.62
C TYR A 34 -0.72 0.50 5.34
N ILE A 35 -1.20 1.73 5.44
CA ILE A 35 -1.56 2.54 4.27
C ILE A 35 -1.05 3.95 4.54
N GLY A 36 -0.30 4.51 3.61
CA GLY A 36 0.22 5.85 3.76
C GLY A 36 0.88 6.33 2.48
N ARG A 37 1.43 7.52 2.53
CA ARG A 37 2.11 8.13 1.37
C ARG A 37 3.62 8.00 1.44
N LYS A 38 4.13 7.35 2.47
CA LYS A 38 5.56 7.15 2.66
C LYS A 38 5.83 5.68 2.88
N MET A 39 7.04 5.25 2.51
CA MET A 39 7.48 3.90 2.81
C MET A 39 7.46 3.68 4.33
N PRO A 40 6.92 2.56 4.81
CA PRO A 40 6.94 2.27 6.24
C PRO A 40 8.38 2.11 6.74
N ALA A 41 8.61 2.48 7.99
CA ALA A 41 9.93 2.38 8.61
C ALA A 41 10.33 0.93 8.92
N GLU A 42 9.38 0.01 8.92
CA GLU A 42 9.65 -1.39 9.21
C GLU A 42 10.38 -2.08 8.07
N PRO A 43 11.16 -3.14 8.36
CA PRO A 43 11.76 -3.95 7.31
C PRO A 43 10.69 -4.55 6.39
N VAL A 44 10.96 -4.50 5.10
CA VAL A 44 10.05 -5.01 4.08
C VAL A 44 10.74 -6.14 3.33
N LYS A 45 10.10 -7.31 3.29
CA LYS A 45 10.65 -8.46 2.57
C LYS A 45 10.58 -8.27 1.07
N GLU A 46 9.48 -7.70 0.58
CA GLU A 46 9.27 -7.50 -0.84
C GLU A 46 8.55 -6.18 -1.07
N ALA A 47 9.02 -5.42 -2.03
CA ALA A 47 8.37 -4.18 -2.46
C ALA A 47 7.97 -4.33 -3.92
N ILE A 48 6.71 -4.04 -4.21
CA ILE A 48 6.13 -4.16 -5.55
C ILE A 48 5.71 -2.77 -6.01
N ASP A 49 6.18 -2.35 -7.17
CA ASP A 49 5.79 -1.08 -7.75
C ASP A 49 4.46 -1.26 -8.49
N GLY A 50 3.41 -0.66 -7.95
CA GLY A 50 2.08 -0.75 -8.53
C GLY A 50 1.96 -0.10 -9.90
N ALA A 51 2.84 0.85 -10.22
CA ALA A 51 2.83 1.48 -11.54
C ALA A 51 3.24 0.51 -12.65
N LEU A 52 3.96 -0.56 -12.30
CA LEU A 52 4.37 -1.59 -13.24
C LEU A 52 3.38 -2.74 -13.33
N SER A 53 2.40 -2.78 -12.43
CA SER A 53 1.39 -3.82 -12.40
C SER A 53 0.15 -3.37 -13.14
N SER A 54 -0.25 -4.14 -14.11
CA SER A 54 -1.55 -3.98 -14.74
C SER A 54 -2.58 -4.71 -13.91
N LEU A 55 -3.39 -4.01 -13.23
CA LEU A 55 -4.48 -4.61 -12.48
C LEU A 55 -5.76 -4.61 -13.28
#